data_fc30952911b66d8d2828c563e39628b9
#
_entry.id   fc30952911b66d8d2828c563e39628b9
#
_cell.length_a   1.000
_cell.length_b   1.000
_cell.length_c   1.000
_cell.angle_alpha   90.00
_cell.angle_beta   90.00
_cell.angle_gamma   90.00
#
_symmetry.space_group_name_H-M   'P 1'
#
loop_
_entity.id
_entity.type
_entity.pdbx_description
1 polymer ?
#
loop_
_entity_poly.entity_id
_entity_poly.type
_entity_poly.pdbx_seq_one_letter_code
_entity_poly.pdbx_strand_id
1 'polypeptide(L)'
;MRVWIKRIGVICLIPIALVLLLSILLYIPPFQNFAVRKATEYAGKVTGMQIGIEQIRLSFPLDLTVKGVEVVNPPADTLLSLQSLTVRVRALPLLRKQVLVEAIDLRNVKVNTGTMIEGMEIKGFLGKLYLHADRIDLSEEKATFNTVDLSDTAITLLLNDSTSKEDTTSTPLNWVLKLDKISLDRVAFALQMPSDSLRLTAFVNKAGLNNGLVDLGAEQYKARNFDITNSTFAYDGNYAAPEQGLDFSHISLTNLNTSIDSILYQGKETVSYTHLRAHETLSDL
;
A
#
# COMPACT_ATOMS: atom_id res chain seq x y z
N MET A 1 -10.11 14.48 -58.23
CA MET A 1 -10.71 14.22 -56.92
C MET A 1 -10.30 12.87 -56.30
N ARG A 2 -10.43 11.73 -56.99
CA ARG A 2 -10.06 10.38 -56.44
C ARG A 2 -8.60 10.19 -56.01
N VAL A 3 -7.65 10.85 -56.65
CA VAL A 3 -6.20 10.71 -56.35
C VAL A 3 -5.82 11.44 -55.04
N TRP A 4 -6.45 12.57 -54.75
CA TRP A 4 -6.24 13.34 -53.51
C TRP A 4 -6.80 12.62 -52.28
N ILE A 5 -7.95 11.96 -52.40
CA ILE A 5 -8.58 11.18 -51.31
C ILE A 5 -7.69 9.97 -50.93
N LYS A 6 -7.10 9.30 -51.95
CA LYS A 6 -6.15 8.21 -51.70
C LYS A 6 -4.88 8.68 -50.98
N ARG A 7 -4.32 9.85 -51.37
CA ARG A 7 -3.14 10.42 -50.68
C ARG A 7 -3.41 10.84 -49.29
N ILE A 8 -4.54 11.47 -49.00
CA ILE A 8 -4.98 11.83 -47.64
C ILE A 8 -5.21 10.57 -46.79
N GLY A 9 -5.86 9.55 -47.35
CA GLY A 9 -6.05 8.26 -46.66
C GLY A 9 -4.74 7.59 -46.26
N VAL A 10 -3.73 7.58 -47.15
CA VAL A 10 -2.40 7.03 -46.86
C VAL A 10 -1.66 7.84 -45.80
N ILE A 11 -1.74 9.17 -45.85
CA ILE A 11 -1.11 10.06 -44.83
C ILE A 11 -1.73 9.85 -43.44
N CYS A 12 -3.05 9.61 -43.34
CA CYS A 12 -3.71 9.29 -42.05
C CYS A 12 -3.42 7.84 -41.61
N LEU A 13 -3.19 6.92 -42.52
CA LEU A 13 -2.98 5.50 -42.21
C LEU A 13 -1.57 5.23 -41.66
N ILE A 14 -0.56 6.02 -42.07
CA ILE A 14 0.82 5.90 -41.58
C ILE A 14 0.93 6.09 -40.05
N PRO A 15 0.43 7.17 -39.46
CA PRO A 15 0.51 7.33 -38.00
C PRO A 15 -0.29 6.26 -37.24
N ILE A 16 -1.43 5.81 -37.77
CA ILE A 16 -2.20 4.73 -37.16
C ILE A 16 -1.40 3.41 -37.22
N ALA A 17 -0.83 3.08 -38.38
CA ALA A 17 0.02 1.89 -38.52
C ALA A 17 1.26 1.97 -37.62
N LEU A 18 1.87 3.16 -37.49
CA LEU A 18 3.01 3.37 -36.59
C LEU A 18 2.64 3.16 -35.13
N VAL A 19 1.48 3.67 -34.70
CA VAL A 19 0.97 3.46 -33.33
C VAL A 19 0.67 1.99 -33.08
N LEU A 20 0.04 1.30 -34.03
CA LEU A 20 -0.20 -0.13 -33.94
C LEU A 20 1.12 -0.93 -33.91
N LEU A 21 2.08 -0.57 -34.74
CA LEU A 21 3.41 -1.22 -34.74
C LEU A 21 4.12 -1.01 -33.41
N LEU A 22 4.14 0.20 -32.87
CA LEU A 22 4.71 0.50 -31.55
C LEU A 22 3.99 -0.25 -30.45
N SER A 23 2.66 -0.35 -30.52
CA SER A 23 1.87 -1.12 -29.56
C SER A 23 2.25 -2.60 -29.59
N ILE A 24 2.39 -3.18 -30.79
CA ILE A 24 2.83 -4.58 -30.95
C ILE A 24 4.25 -4.76 -30.41
N LEU A 25 5.16 -3.82 -30.70
CA LEU A 25 6.55 -3.87 -30.24
C LEU A 25 6.64 -3.91 -28.71
N LEU A 26 5.77 -3.18 -28.01
CA LEU A 26 5.70 -3.18 -26.53
C LEU A 26 5.35 -4.56 -25.95
N TYR A 27 4.66 -5.42 -26.72
CA TYR A 27 4.33 -6.78 -26.29
C TYR A 27 5.39 -7.83 -26.65
N ILE A 28 6.45 -7.44 -27.38
CA ILE A 28 7.53 -8.36 -27.75
C ILE A 28 8.54 -8.49 -26.61
N PRO A 29 8.78 -9.71 -26.05
CA PRO A 29 9.67 -9.92 -24.92
C PRO A 29 11.08 -9.33 -25.06
N PRO A 30 11.78 -9.42 -26.20
CA PRO A 30 13.09 -8.79 -26.36
C PRO A 30 13.11 -7.28 -26.15
N PHE A 31 12.06 -6.58 -26.58
CA PHE A 31 11.92 -5.14 -26.39
C PHE A 31 11.66 -4.81 -24.90
N GLN A 32 10.80 -5.59 -24.26
CA GLN A 32 10.55 -5.46 -22.81
C GLN A 32 11.85 -5.64 -22.02
N ASN A 33 12.62 -6.69 -22.31
CA ASN A 33 13.90 -6.95 -21.65
C ASN A 33 14.93 -5.84 -21.88
N PHE A 34 14.97 -5.25 -23.08
CA PHE A 34 15.83 -4.10 -23.36
C PHE A 34 15.42 -2.89 -22.52
N ALA A 35 14.13 -2.56 -22.47
CA ALA A 35 13.60 -1.45 -21.69
C ALA A 35 13.89 -1.62 -20.19
N VAL A 36 13.71 -2.85 -19.65
CA VAL A 36 14.06 -3.21 -18.28
C VAL A 36 15.51 -2.89 -17.97
N ARG A 37 16.43 -3.43 -18.79
CA ARG A 37 17.86 -3.24 -18.59
C ARG A 37 18.24 -1.75 -18.58
N LYS A 38 17.66 -0.97 -19.48
CA LYS A 38 17.90 0.48 -19.53
C LYS A 38 17.34 1.22 -18.31
N ALA A 39 16.15 0.84 -17.86
CA ALA A 39 15.54 1.42 -16.67
C ALA A 39 16.33 1.09 -15.41
N THR A 40 16.78 -0.16 -15.22
CA THR A 40 17.59 -0.57 -14.05
C THR A 40 18.97 0.07 -14.06
N GLU A 41 19.63 0.16 -15.22
CA GLU A 41 20.91 0.88 -15.37
C GLU A 41 20.77 2.37 -14.97
N TYR A 42 19.71 3.02 -15.44
CA TYR A 42 19.45 4.43 -15.11
C TYR A 42 19.13 4.62 -13.64
N ALA A 43 18.20 3.81 -13.10
CA ALA A 43 17.83 3.89 -11.69
C ALA A 43 19.01 3.62 -10.76
N GLY A 44 19.84 2.60 -11.07
CA GLY A 44 21.06 2.30 -10.32
C GLY A 44 22.06 3.45 -10.32
N LYS A 45 22.23 4.15 -11.46
CA LYS A 45 23.12 5.31 -11.55
C LYS A 45 22.62 6.51 -10.74
N VAL A 46 21.31 6.74 -10.71
CA VAL A 46 20.71 7.88 -10.00
C VAL A 46 20.70 7.65 -8.49
N THR A 47 20.42 6.41 -8.05
CA THR A 47 20.27 6.08 -6.63
C THR A 47 21.57 5.61 -5.97
N GLY A 48 22.58 5.20 -6.77
CA GLY A 48 23.78 4.53 -6.26
C GLY A 48 23.54 3.08 -5.82
N MET A 49 22.33 2.55 -6.00
CA MET A 49 21.92 1.20 -5.60
C MET A 49 22.08 0.19 -6.74
N GLN A 50 22.21 -1.07 -6.38
CA GLN A 50 22.13 -2.17 -7.34
C GLN A 50 20.67 -2.61 -7.44
N ILE A 51 20.08 -2.46 -8.63
CA ILE A 51 18.68 -2.82 -8.89
C ILE A 51 18.65 -3.96 -9.89
N GLY A 52 18.16 -5.11 -9.45
CA GLY A 52 17.88 -6.28 -10.27
C GLY A 52 16.39 -6.40 -10.56
N ILE A 53 16.04 -6.77 -11.79
CA ILE A 53 14.68 -7.15 -12.18
C ILE A 53 14.79 -8.36 -13.11
N GLU A 54 14.19 -9.47 -12.72
CA GLU A 54 14.25 -10.71 -13.52
C GLU A 54 13.39 -10.59 -14.79
N GLN A 55 12.19 -10.08 -14.65
CA GLN A 55 11.24 -10.03 -15.75
C GLN A 55 10.27 -8.85 -15.60
N ILE A 56 10.04 -8.15 -16.73
CA ILE A 56 8.87 -7.31 -16.92
C ILE A 56 8.07 -7.88 -18.09
N ARG A 57 6.76 -7.99 -17.92
CA ARG A 57 5.83 -8.43 -18.95
C ARG A 57 4.67 -7.46 -19.02
N LEU A 58 4.40 -6.98 -20.21
CA LEU A 58 3.18 -6.28 -20.53
C LEU A 58 2.26 -7.24 -21.29
N SER A 59 1.04 -7.43 -20.80
CA SER A 59 0.02 -8.30 -21.39
C SER A 59 -1.20 -7.49 -21.78
N PHE A 60 -1.95 -7.98 -22.76
CA PHE A 60 -3.18 -7.34 -23.22
C PHE A 60 -4.29 -7.43 -22.12
N PRO A 61 -5.11 -6.41 -21.89
CA PRO A 61 -5.10 -5.08 -22.53
C PRO A 61 -4.01 -4.14 -22.05
N LEU A 62 -3.61 -4.11 -20.78
CA LEU A 62 -2.50 -3.34 -20.18
C LEU A 62 -2.20 -3.85 -18.76
N ASP A 63 -1.96 -5.15 -18.65
CA ASP A 63 -1.49 -5.76 -17.40
C ASP A 63 0.04 -5.73 -17.38
N LEU A 64 0.60 -4.90 -16.53
CA LEU A 64 2.05 -4.84 -16.29
C LEU A 64 2.40 -5.77 -15.13
N THR A 65 3.20 -6.80 -15.42
CA THR A 65 3.73 -7.71 -14.41
C THR A 65 5.24 -7.54 -14.30
N VAL A 66 5.73 -7.29 -13.10
CA VAL A 66 7.15 -7.22 -12.74
C VAL A 66 7.45 -8.36 -11.79
N LYS A 67 8.53 -9.13 -12.05
CA LYS A 67 8.95 -10.25 -11.22
C LYS A 67 10.41 -10.14 -10.84
N GLY A 68 10.72 -10.67 -9.64
CA GLY A 68 12.08 -10.80 -9.16
C GLY A 68 12.78 -9.44 -9.06
N VAL A 69 12.17 -8.47 -8.37
CA VAL A 69 12.84 -7.20 -8.10
C VAL A 69 13.70 -7.35 -6.85
N GLU A 70 14.95 -6.94 -6.96
CA GLU A 70 15.87 -6.87 -5.85
C GLU A 70 16.57 -5.51 -5.86
N VAL A 71 16.60 -4.85 -4.71
CA VAL A 71 17.30 -3.59 -4.50
C VAL A 71 18.30 -3.78 -3.39
N VAL A 72 19.58 -3.61 -3.70
CA VAL A 72 20.69 -3.80 -2.77
C VAL A 72 21.44 -2.48 -2.63
N ASN A 73 21.69 -2.10 -1.38
CA ASN A 73 22.56 -0.97 -1.06
C ASN A 73 23.98 -1.49 -0.81
N PRO A 74 25.03 -0.98 -1.48
CA PRO A 74 26.40 -1.33 -1.16
C PRO A 74 26.76 -0.95 0.30
N PRO A 75 27.47 -1.81 1.12
CA PRO A 75 28.24 -2.96 0.66
C PRO A 75 27.50 -4.29 0.49
N ALA A 76 26.24 -4.49 0.91
CA ALA A 76 25.47 -5.71 0.57
C ALA A 76 24.13 -5.86 1.31
N ASP A 77 23.50 -4.79 1.75
CA ASP A 77 22.20 -4.88 2.43
C ASP A 77 21.06 -4.91 1.43
N THR A 78 20.28 -5.98 1.42
CA THR A 78 19.05 -6.05 0.60
C THR A 78 17.98 -5.19 1.25
N LEU A 79 17.65 -4.08 0.59
CA LEU A 79 16.64 -3.13 1.05
C LEU A 79 15.23 -3.56 0.69
N LEU A 80 15.08 -4.13 -0.50
CA LEU A 80 13.79 -4.56 -1.04
C LEU A 80 13.99 -5.83 -1.85
N SER A 81 13.15 -6.81 -1.61
CA SER A 81 12.98 -7.97 -2.47
C SER A 81 11.51 -8.18 -2.73
N LEU A 82 11.14 -8.37 -3.99
CA LEU A 82 9.77 -8.51 -4.44
C LEU A 82 9.65 -9.68 -5.41
N GLN A 83 8.79 -10.65 -5.10
CA GLN A 83 8.57 -11.79 -6.01
C GLN A 83 7.75 -11.38 -7.23
N SER A 84 6.61 -10.71 -7.03
CA SER A 84 5.80 -10.24 -8.14
C SER A 84 4.93 -9.03 -7.78
N LEU A 85 4.84 -8.13 -8.73
CA LEU A 85 3.88 -7.02 -8.78
C LEU A 85 3.13 -7.09 -10.09
N THR A 86 1.81 -7.13 -10.03
CA THR A 86 0.97 -6.97 -11.23
C THR A 86 0.10 -5.73 -11.06
N VAL A 87 0.17 -4.84 -12.03
CA VAL A 87 -0.65 -3.62 -12.10
C VAL A 87 -1.52 -3.71 -13.34
N ARG A 88 -2.82 -3.67 -13.17
CA ARG A 88 -3.81 -3.62 -14.25
C ARG A 88 -4.26 -2.19 -14.47
N VAL A 89 -4.17 -1.74 -15.72
CA VAL A 89 -4.53 -0.37 -16.11
C VAL A 89 -5.64 -0.42 -17.16
N ARG A 90 -6.63 0.45 -17.02
CA ARG A 90 -7.69 0.58 -18.03
C ARG A 90 -7.16 1.22 -19.31
N ALA A 91 -7.29 0.54 -20.44
CA ALA A 91 -6.73 1.00 -21.72
C ALA A 91 -7.47 2.22 -22.31
N LEU A 92 -8.80 2.24 -22.27
CA LEU A 92 -9.59 3.29 -22.91
C LEU A 92 -9.35 4.69 -22.33
N PRO A 93 -9.23 4.90 -21.00
CA PRO A 93 -8.93 6.20 -20.42
C PRO A 93 -7.56 6.78 -20.84
N LEU A 94 -6.59 5.93 -21.18
CA LEU A 94 -5.27 6.39 -21.67
C LEU A 94 -5.37 7.20 -22.95
N LEU A 95 -6.35 6.90 -23.83
CA LEU A 95 -6.62 7.70 -25.03
C LEU A 95 -7.01 9.15 -24.71
N ARG A 96 -7.48 9.38 -23.47
CA ARG A 96 -7.83 10.70 -22.94
C ARG A 96 -6.75 11.26 -21.99
N LYS A 97 -5.54 10.68 -22.01
CA LYS A 97 -4.41 11.03 -21.12
C LYS A 97 -4.71 10.81 -19.63
N GLN A 98 -5.64 9.93 -19.29
CA GLN A 98 -5.98 9.56 -17.92
C GLN A 98 -5.43 8.17 -17.62
N VAL A 99 -4.62 8.05 -16.56
CA VAL A 99 -4.12 6.75 -16.08
C VAL A 99 -5.03 6.28 -14.97
N LEU A 100 -5.86 5.27 -15.25
CA LEU A 100 -6.72 4.64 -14.25
C LEU A 100 -6.20 3.24 -13.94
N VAL A 101 -5.72 3.07 -12.71
CA VAL A 101 -5.32 1.77 -12.17
C VAL A 101 -6.58 1.05 -11.69
N GLU A 102 -6.79 -0.16 -12.19
CA GLU A 102 -7.93 -1.02 -11.84
C GLU A 102 -7.61 -2.01 -10.73
N ALA A 103 -6.41 -2.60 -10.77
CA ALA A 103 -6.00 -3.54 -9.74
C ALA A 103 -4.48 -3.53 -9.54
N ILE A 104 -4.07 -3.83 -8.31
CA ILE A 104 -2.68 -4.09 -7.93
C ILE A 104 -2.65 -5.42 -7.18
N ASP A 105 -1.82 -6.35 -7.61
CA ASP A 105 -1.51 -7.62 -6.92
C ASP A 105 -0.01 -7.63 -6.60
N LEU A 106 0.32 -7.60 -5.31
CA LEU A 106 1.68 -7.57 -4.80
C LEU A 106 1.93 -8.81 -3.95
N ARG A 107 3.02 -9.53 -4.21
CA ARG A 107 3.30 -10.82 -3.55
C ARG A 107 4.73 -10.93 -3.08
N ASN A 108 4.87 -11.46 -1.87
CA ASN A 108 6.14 -11.78 -1.24
C ASN A 108 7.16 -10.64 -1.34
N VAL A 109 6.83 -9.54 -0.68
CA VAL A 109 7.71 -8.38 -0.55
C VAL A 109 8.44 -8.45 0.78
N LYS A 110 9.75 -8.32 0.75
CA LYS A 110 10.57 -8.08 1.94
C LYS A 110 11.15 -6.68 1.85
N VAL A 111 11.05 -5.95 2.93
CA VAL A 111 11.63 -4.60 3.05
C VAL A 111 12.48 -4.53 4.31
N ASN A 112 13.63 -3.88 4.20
CA ASN A 112 14.50 -3.53 5.32
C ASN A 112 15.23 -2.24 4.97
N THR A 113 14.72 -1.11 5.43
CA THR A 113 15.34 0.18 5.11
C THR A 113 16.63 0.44 5.89
N GLY A 114 16.84 -0.30 7.00
CA GLY A 114 17.96 -0.03 7.90
C GLY A 114 17.99 1.45 8.28
N THR A 115 19.19 2.04 8.22
CA THR A 115 19.43 3.46 8.53
C THR A 115 19.32 4.40 7.34
N MET A 116 18.76 3.96 6.21
CA MET A 116 18.64 4.80 5.00
C MET A 116 17.70 5.99 5.17
N ILE A 117 16.68 5.84 5.99
CA ILE A 117 15.74 6.89 6.30
C ILE A 117 16.11 7.42 7.68
N GLU A 118 16.49 8.68 7.76
CA GLU A 118 16.85 9.29 9.03
C GLU A 118 15.67 9.26 10.00
N GLY A 119 15.93 8.78 11.22
CA GLY A 119 14.90 8.67 12.27
C GLY A 119 13.87 7.56 12.07
N MET A 120 13.92 6.77 10.98
CA MET A 120 12.93 5.72 10.74
C MET A 120 13.56 4.47 10.13
N GLU A 121 13.25 3.32 10.71
CA GLU A 121 13.58 2.02 10.14
C GLU A 121 12.32 1.19 9.91
N ILE A 122 12.16 0.69 8.70
CA ILE A 122 11.06 -0.21 8.32
C ILE A 122 11.63 -1.58 8.03
N LYS A 123 11.15 -2.58 8.76
CA LYS A 123 11.40 -3.98 8.48
C LYS A 123 10.08 -4.70 8.26
N GLY A 124 9.99 -5.52 7.23
CA GLY A 124 8.74 -6.24 7.05
C GLY A 124 8.76 -7.26 5.95
N PHE A 125 7.74 -8.08 6.03
CA PHE A 125 7.36 -9.04 5.01
C PHE A 125 5.88 -8.86 4.71
N LEU A 126 5.54 -8.69 3.44
CA LEU A 126 4.18 -8.67 2.95
C LEU A 126 3.98 -9.91 2.08
N GLY A 127 3.12 -10.84 2.55
CA GLY A 127 2.83 -12.05 1.80
C GLY A 127 2.00 -11.76 0.57
N LYS A 128 0.84 -11.11 0.77
CA LYS A 128 -0.05 -10.74 -0.34
C LYS A 128 -0.78 -9.44 -0.02
N LEU A 129 -0.78 -8.52 -0.99
CA LEU A 129 -1.68 -7.37 -1.03
C LEU A 129 -2.41 -7.39 -2.37
N TYR A 130 -3.73 -7.41 -2.32
CA TYR A 130 -4.58 -7.24 -3.49
C TYR A 130 -5.46 -6.01 -3.32
N LEU A 131 -5.36 -5.10 -4.27
CA LEU A 131 -6.17 -3.90 -4.34
C LEU A 131 -6.99 -3.96 -5.63
N HIS A 132 -8.30 -3.82 -5.52
CA HIS A 132 -9.18 -3.57 -6.66
C HIS A 132 -9.77 -2.18 -6.51
N ALA A 133 -9.47 -1.30 -7.45
CA ALA A 133 -9.88 0.09 -7.44
C ALA A 133 -10.91 0.36 -8.53
N ASP A 134 -11.95 1.10 -8.20
CA ASP A 134 -12.83 1.67 -9.22
C ASP A 134 -12.17 2.89 -9.88
N ARG A 135 -11.56 3.75 -9.06
CA ARG A 135 -10.85 4.94 -9.53
C ARG A 135 -9.71 5.31 -8.59
N ILE A 136 -8.55 5.62 -9.15
CA ILE A 136 -7.46 6.32 -8.48
C ILE A 136 -7.17 7.56 -9.31
N ASP A 137 -7.40 8.73 -8.75
CA ASP A 137 -7.17 10.02 -9.38
C ASP A 137 -6.09 10.78 -8.62
N LEU A 138 -4.89 10.81 -9.21
CA LEU A 138 -3.72 11.44 -8.61
C LEU A 138 -3.84 12.98 -8.64
N SER A 139 -4.64 13.53 -9.55
CA SER A 139 -4.77 14.99 -9.69
C SER A 139 -5.78 15.58 -8.69
N GLU A 140 -6.79 14.81 -8.32
CA GLU A 140 -7.79 15.18 -7.32
C GLU A 140 -7.47 14.64 -5.93
N GLU A 141 -6.39 13.87 -5.76
CA GLU A 141 -6.02 13.17 -4.53
C GLU A 141 -7.17 12.31 -3.97
N LYS A 142 -7.84 11.58 -4.87
CA LYS A 142 -8.98 10.72 -4.52
C LYS A 142 -8.78 9.31 -5.01
N ALA A 143 -9.12 8.34 -4.17
CA ALA A 143 -9.19 6.94 -4.57
C ALA A 143 -10.43 6.24 -4.03
N THR A 144 -10.99 5.35 -4.84
CA THR A 144 -12.08 4.46 -4.45
C THR A 144 -11.63 3.03 -4.67
N PHE A 145 -11.53 2.27 -3.57
CA PHE A 145 -11.16 0.87 -3.56
C PHE A 145 -12.39 0.01 -3.25
N ASN A 146 -12.72 -0.89 -4.17
CA ASN A 146 -13.78 -1.86 -3.95
C ASN A 146 -13.35 -2.98 -3.01
N THR A 147 -12.07 -3.39 -3.12
CA THR A 147 -11.51 -4.45 -2.28
C THR A 147 -10.07 -4.15 -1.95
N VAL A 148 -9.73 -4.34 -0.68
CA VAL A 148 -8.36 -4.34 -0.15
C VAL A 148 -8.19 -5.62 0.65
N ASP A 149 -7.42 -6.58 0.14
CA ASP A 149 -7.09 -7.82 0.82
C ASP A 149 -5.60 -7.84 1.17
N LEU A 150 -5.29 -7.91 2.45
CA LEU A 150 -3.93 -8.03 2.98
C LEU A 150 -3.80 -9.32 3.77
N SER A 151 -2.83 -10.16 3.42
CA SER A 151 -2.60 -11.42 4.14
C SER A 151 -1.14 -11.74 4.34
N ASP A 152 -0.88 -12.56 5.37
CA ASP A 152 0.45 -13.09 5.69
C ASP A 152 1.52 -11.98 5.77
N THR A 153 1.22 -10.92 6.50
CA THR A 153 2.03 -9.70 6.53
C THR A 153 2.54 -9.43 7.93
N ALA A 154 3.82 -9.05 8.05
CA ALA A 154 4.41 -8.60 9.30
C ALA A 154 5.26 -7.35 9.03
N ILE A 155 4.96 -6.25 9.70
CA ILE A 155 5.64 -4.96 9.54
C ILE A 155 6.08 -4.46 10.92
N THR A 156 7.35 -4.09 11.01
CA THR A 156 7.92 -3.41 12.18
C THR A 156 8.38 -2.03 11.76
N LEU A 157 7.92 -1.02 12.45
CA LEU A 157 8.32 0.36 12.30
C LEU A 157 9.06 0.79 13.57
N LEU A 158 10.32 1.20 13.40
CA LEU A 158 11.12 1.80 14.46
C LEU A 158 11.27 3.29 14.15
N LEU A 159 10.78 4.13 15.06
CA LEU A 159 10.90 5.58 15.00
C LEU A 159 11.89 6.02 16.08
N ASN A 160 13.01 6.59 15.66
CA ASN A 160 13.98 7.21 16.54
C ASN A 160 13.79 8.73 16.45
N ASP A 161 14.12 9.47 17.51
CA ASP A 161 14.14 10.93 17.45
C ASP A 161 15.11 11.36 16.34
N SER A 162 14.53 11.83 15.25
CA SER A 162 15.31 12.58 14.30
C SER A 162 15.51 13.99 14.86
N THR A 163 16.75 14.40 15.05
CA THR A 163 17.10 15.81 15.31
C THR A 163 16.82 16.71 14.08
N SER A 164 16.10 16.18 13.11
CA SER A 164 15.71 16.92 11.91
C SER A 164 14.75 18.03 12.32
N LYS A 165 15.22 19.25 12.11
CA LYS A 165 14.41 20.47 12.13
C LYS A 165 13.12 20.19 11.38
N GLU A 166 11.98 20.53 11.99
CA GLU A 166 10.69 20.52 11.31
C GLU A 166 10.86 21.16 9.93
N ASP A 167 10.89 20.34 8.90
CA ASP A 167 10.73 20.82 7.53
C ASP A 167 9.27 21.25 7.40
N THR A 168 9.03 22.52 7.75
CA THR A 168 7.72 23.17 7.67
C THR A 168 7.18 23.31 6.24
N THR A 169 7.81 22.67 5.27
CA THR A 169 7.42 22.69 3.84
C THR A 169 6.71 21.40 3.38
N SER A 170 6.33 20.50 4.28
CA SER A 170 5.52 19.35 3.88
C SER A 170 4.15 19.83 3.40
N THR A 171 3.88 19.66 2.11
CA THR A 171 2.54 19.89 1.55
C THR A 171 1.56 18.94 2.28
N PRO A 172 0.48 19.44 2.89
CA PRO A 172 -0.48 18.56 3.57
C PRO A 172 -1.06 17.58 2.57
N LEU A 173 -1.12 16.31 2.97
CA LEU A 173 -1.76 15.27 2.18
C LEU A 173 -3.28 15.41 2.31
N ASN A 174 -3.98 15.74 1.21
CA ASN A 174 -5.43 15.94 1.21
C ASN A 174 -6.19 14.75 0.59
N TRP A 175 -5.61 13.56 0.64
CA TRP A 175 -6.21 12.38 0.05
C TRP A 175 -7.55 12.01 0.69
N VAL A 176 -8.53 11.73 -0.17
CA VAL A 176 -9.82 11.15 0.21
C VAL A 176 -9.89 9.72 -0.33
N LEU A 177 -9.90 8.74 0.58
CA LEU A 177 -9.96 7.32 0.26
C LEU A 177 -11.32 6.75 0.63
N LYS A 178 -12.04 6.19 -0.34
CA LYS A 178 -13.24 5.39 -0.11
C LYS A 178 -12.88 3.91 -0.21
N LEU A 179 -13.34 3.13 0.75
CA LEU A 179 -12.96 1.74 0.95
C LEU A 179 -14.24 0.91 1.12
N ASP A 180 -14.68 0.18 0.08
CA ASP A 180 -15.92 -0.58 0.18
C ASP A 180 -15.73 -1.81 1.08
N LYS A 181 -14.61 -2.54 0.89
CA LYS A 181 -14.28 -3.71 1.68
C LYS A 181 -12.78 -3.81 1.95
N ILE A 182 -12.42 -4.02 3.21
CA ILE A 182 -11.07 -4.39 3.64
C ILE A 182 -11.12 -5.75 4.31
N SER A 183 -10.18 -6.61 3.99
CA SER A 183 -9.96 -7.90 4.66
C SER A 183 -8.50 -8.02 5.08
N LEU A 184 -8.29 -8.33 6.34
CA LEU A 184 -6.98 -8.63 6.90
C LEU A 184 -6.98 -10.10 7.35
N ASP A 185 -5.93 -10.84 7.01
CA ASP A 185 -5.74 -12.24 7.40
C ASP A 185 -4.29 -12.48 7.80
N ARG A 186 -4.03 -12.80 9.07
CA ARG A 186 -2.69 -13.00 9.65
C ARG A 186 -1.75 -11.81 9.41
N VAL A 187 -2.14 -10.65 9.93
CA VAL A 187 -1.37 -9.40 9.81
C VAL A 187 -0.78 -9.04 11.17
N ALA A 188 0.54 -8.93 11.24
CA ALA A 188 1.27 -8.47 12.40
C ALA A 188 1.82 -7.06 12.17
N PHE A 189 1.71 -6.20 13.17
CA PHE A 189 2.26 -4.87 13.18
C PHE A 189 3.00 -4.60 14.49
N ALA A 190 4.16 -3.99 14.42
CA ALA A 190 4.90 -3.51 15.58
C ALA A 190 5.39 -2.08 15.34
N LEU A 191 5.14 -1.21 16.30
CA LEU A 191 5.70 0.14 16.37
C LEU A 191 6.59 0.23 17.61
N GLN A 192 7.78 0.77 17.44
CA GLN A 192 8.71 1.04 18.52
C GLN A 192 9.19 2.48 18.43
N MET A 193 9.08 3.21 19.51
CA MET A 193 9.56 4.58 19.67
C MET A 193 10.44 4.63 20.94
N PRO A 194 11.74 4.27 20.82
CA PRO A 194 12.61 4.12 21.98
C PRO A 194 12.76 5.40 22.81
N SER A 195 12.78 6.55 22.15
CA SER A 195 12.87 7.86 22.83
C SER A 195 11.66 8.15 23.73
N ASP A 196 10.48 7.74 23.31
CA ASP A 196 9.24 7.89 24.07
C ASP A 196 8.98 6.70 24.99
N SER A 197 9.88 5.70 24.97
CA SER A 197 9.70 4.42 25.69
C SER A 197 8.41 3.71 25.31
N LEU A 198 7.95 3.88 24.05
CA LEU A 198 6.69 3.35 23.57
C LEU A 198 6.91 2.12 22.68
N ARG A 199 6.12 1.09 22.94
CA ARG A 199 6.01 -0.08 22.09
C ARG A 199 4.54 -0.45 21.89
N LEU A 200 4.16 -0.65 20.64
CA LEU A 200 2.84 -1.14 20.29
C LEU A 200 3.01 -2.37 19.40
N THR A 201 2.30 -3.44 19.70
CA THR A 201 2.25 -4.64 18.87
C THR A 201 0.80 -5.05 18.66
N ALA A 202 0.49 -5.49 17.46
CA ALA A 202 -0.81 -6.03 17.11
C ALA A 202 -0.63 -7.25 16.21
N PHE A 203 -1.36 -8.31 16.51
CA PHE A 203 -1.53 -9.43 15.60
C PHE A 203 -3.00 -9.61 15.30
N VAL A 204 -3.37 -9.35 14.06
CA VAL A 204 -4.72 -9.48 13.55
C VAL A 204 -4.81 -10.84 12.85
N ASN A 205 -5.47 -11.81 13.49
CA ASN A 205 -5.71 -13.09 12.86
C ASN A 205 -6.70 -12.94 11.71
N LYS A 206 -7.85 -12.31 11.97
CA LYS A 206 -8.80 -11.88 10.93
C LYS A 206 -9.44 -10.56 11.31
N ALA A 207 -9.53 -9.65 10.35
CA ALA A 207 -10.37 -8.47 10.50
C ALA A 207 -11.05 -8.14 9.16
N GLY A 208 -12.23 -7.57 9.26
CA GLY A 208 -13.01 -7.07 8.15
C GLY A 208 -13.52 -5.66 8.44
N LEU A 209 -13.61 -4.85 7.40
CA LEU A 209 -14.21 -3.53 7.47
C LEU A 209 -14.98 -3.27 6.18
N ASN A 210 -16.17 -2.70 6.30
CA ASN A 210 -16.98 -2.31 5.17
C ASN A 210 -17.29 -0.81 5.21
N ASN A 211 -17.43 -0.21 4.04
CA ASN A 211 -17.81 1.21 3.88
C ASN A 211 -16.93 2.17 4.69
N GLY A 212 -15.62 2.09 4.45
CA GLY A 212 -14.64 3.00 5.03
C GLY A 212 -14.51 4.31 4.25
N LEU A 213 -14.21 5.38 4.98
CA LEU A 213 -13.80 6.68 4.44
C LEU A 213 -12.62 7.18 5.25
N VAL A 214 -11.55 7.55 4.57
CA VAL A 214 -10.39 8.22 5.13
C VAL A 214 -10.23 9.54 4.39
N ASP A 215 -10.44 10.65 5.06
CA ASP A 215 -10.21 12.00 4.56
C ASP A 215 -9.08 12.61 5.37
N LEU A 216 -7.89 12.65 4.77
CA LEU A 216 -6.68 13.13 5.45
C LEU A 216 -6.71 14.63 5.65
N GLY A 217 -7.30 15.37 4.69
CA GLY A 217 -7.41 16.82 4.78
C GLY A 217 -8.38 17.29 5.87
N ALA A 218 -9.50 16.57 6.04
CA ALA A 218 -10.50 16.85 7.06
C ALA A 218 -10.25 16.10 8.38
N GLU A 219 -9.20 15.28 8.47
CA GLU A 219 -8.92 14.39 9.60
C GLU A 219 -10.16 13.55 9.98
N GLN A 220 -10.91 13.09 8.97
CA GLN A 220 -12.13 12.34 9.17
C GLN A 220 -11.94 10.88 8.79
N TYR A 221 -12.24 9.99 9.73
CA TYR A 221 -12.16 8.54 9.55
C TYR A 221 -13.49 7.89 9.89
N LYS A 222 -14.07 7.20 8.92
CA LYS A 222 -15.36 6.51 9.08
C LYS A 222 -15.20 5.05 8.68
N ALA A 223 -15.89 4.18 9.39
CA ALA A 223 -16.00 2.77 9.03
C ALA A 223 -17.34 2.21 9.49
N ARG A 224 -17.83 1.19 8.78
CA ARG A 224 -18.99 0.41 9.20
C ARG A 224 -18.64 -1.06 9.21
N ASN A 225 -19.33 -1.82 10.08
CA ASN A 225 -19.17 -3.26 10.20
C ASN A 225 -17.69 -3.65 10.32
N PHE A 226 -17.06 -3.15 11.35
CA PHE A 226 -15.69 -3.50 11.69
C PHE A 226 -15.67 -4.71 12.61
N ASP A 227 -15.14 -5.81 12.12
CA ASP A 227 -15.06 -7.08 12.85
C ASP A 227 -13.59 -7.48 13.03
N ILE A 228 -13.25 -7.86 14.24
CA ILE A 228 -11.95 -8.46 14.59
C ILE A 228 -12.20 -9.81 15.25
N THR A 229 -11.42 -10.83 14.87
CA THR A 229 -11.54 -12.17 15.43
C THR A 229 -10.18 -12.73 15.82
N ASN A 230 -10.12 -13.29 17.04
CA ASN A 230 -8.97 -14.01 17.60
C ASN A 230 -7.63 -13.26 17.40
N SER A 231 -7.63 -11.99 17.77
CA SER A 231 -6.50 -11.09 17.58
C SER A 231 -5.86 -10.73 18.92
N THR A 232 -4.65 -10.19 18.87
CA THR A 232 -3.94 -9.70 20.05
C THR A 232 -3.48 -8.27 19.85
N PHE A 233 -3.46 -7.51 20.92
CA PHE A 233 -2.95 -6.15 20.94
C PHE A 233 -2.18 -5.94 22.23
N ALA A 234 -1.00 -5.34 22.17
CA ALA A 234 -0.27 -4.91 23.35
C ALA A 234 0.29 -3.51 23.14
N TYR A 235 0.20 -2.73 24.20
CA TYR A 235 0.70 -1.37 24.29
C TYR A 235 1.52 -1.22 25.57
N ASP A 236 2.76 -0.81 25.44
CA ASP A 236 3.66 -0.43 26.52
C ASP A 236 4.04 1.04 26.32
N GLY A 237 3.52 1.92 27.15
CA GLY A 237 3.76 3.37 27.11
C GLY A 237 5.00 3.81 27.88
N ASN A 238 5.64 2.90 28.61
CA ASN A 238 6.94 3.10 29.27
C ASN A 238 7.62 1.73 29.45
N TYR A 239 8.91 1.72 29.78
CA TYR A 239 9.66 0.48 30.03
C TYR A 239 9.72 0.08 31.50
N ALA A 240 8.89 0.66 32.36
CA ALA A 240 8.79 0.26 33.75
C ALA A 240 8.10 -1.12 33.89
N ALA A 241 8.18 -1.73 35.04
CA ALA A 241 7.43 -2.95 35.31
C ALA A 241 5.93 -2.60 35.47
N PRO A 242 5.02 -3.47 34.96
CA PRO A 242 3.59 -3.26 35.11
C PRO A 242 3.17 -3.12 36.58
N GLU A 243 2.29 -2.17 36.86
CA GLU A 243 1.74 -1.96 38.18
C GLU A 243 0.60 -2.95 38.48
N GLN A 244 0.33 -3.22 39.78
CA GLN A 244 -0.81 -4.04 40.15
C GLN A 244 -2.11 -3.24 40.00
N GLY A 245 -3.09 -3.84 39.31
CA GLY A 245 -4.38 -3.23 39.06
C GLY A 245 -4.56 -2.79 37.62
N LEU A 246 -5.29 -1.70 37.38
CA LEU A 246 -5.56 -1.16 36.06
C LEU A 246 -4.41 -0.24 35.67
N ASP A 247 -3.51 -0.75 34.82
CA ASP A 247 -2.36 -0.03 34.33
C ASP A 247 -2.55 0.34 32.83
N PHE A 248 -2.83 1.63 32.60
CA PHE A 248 -3.02 2.14 31.24
C PHE A 248 -1.72 2.31 30.45
N SER A 249 -0.56 2.22 31.12
CA SER A 249 0.74 2.24 30.45
C SER A 249 1.13 0.87 29.90
N HIS A 250 0.49 -0.18 30.40
CA HIS A 250 0.73 -1.57 29.99
C HIS A 250 -0.60 -2.27 29.72
N ILE A 251 -1.04 -2.22 28.47
CA ILE A 251 -2.30 -2.85 28.03
C ILE A 251 -1.97 -4.10 27.22
N SER A 252 -2.54 -5.23 27.60
CA SER A 252 -2.42 -6.47 26.81
C SER A 252 -3.80 -7.09 26.63
N LEU A 253 -4.23 -7.23 25.40
CA LEU A 253 -5.49 -7.84 25.00
C LEU A 253 -5.19 -9.10 24.19
N THR A 254 -5.70 -10.23 24.64
CA THR A 254 -5.56 -11.53 23.96
C THR A 254 -6.93 -12.07 23.59
N ASN A 255 -6.98 -12.86 22.49
CA ASN A 255 -8.25 -13.42 21.98
C ASN A 255 -9.32 -12.35 21.72
N LEU A 256 -8.90 -11.19 21.21
CA LEU A 256 -9.80 -10.08 20.93
C LEU A 256 -10.80 -10.49 19.84
N ASN A 257 -12.08 -10.51 20.21
CA ASN A 257 -13.21 -10.72 19.32
C ASN A 257 -14.16 -9.56 19.51
N THR A 258 -14.30 -8.73 18.51
CA THR A 258 -15.08 -7.48 18.61
C THR A 258 -15.78 -7.24 17.28
N SER A 259 -17.05 -6.82 17.37
CA SER A 259 -17.82 -6.32 16.23
C SER A 259 -18.31 -4.92 16.56
N ILE A 260 -18.02 -3.96 15.68
CA ILE A 260 -18.37 -2.56 15.85
C ILE A 260 -19.18 -2.13 14.61
N ASP A 261 -20.43 -1.72 14.82
CA ASP A 261 -21.35 -1.34 13.74
C ASP A 261 -20.89 -0.09 12.99
N SER A 262 -20.36 0.89 13.71
CA SER A 262 -19.85 2.11 13.09
C SER A 262 -18.78 2.80 13.94
N ILE A 263 -17.76 3.28 13.27
CA ILE A 263 -16.69 4.10 13.85
C ILE A 263 -16.72 5.44 13.11
N LEU A 264 -16.70 6.54 13.88
CA LEU A 264 -16.50 7.88 13.35
C LEU A 264 -15.47 8.59 14.23
N TYR A 265 -14.40 9.01 13.62
CA TYR A 265 -13.43 9.92 14.20
C TYR A 265 -13.37 11.19 13.36
N GLN A 266 -13.43 12.35 13.96
CA GLN A 266 -13.41 13.62 13.29
C GLN A 266 -12.59 14.63 14.07
N GLY A 267 -11.31 14.77 13.72
CA GLY A 267 -10.39 15.77 14.26
C GLY A 267 -10.45 15.94 15.79
N LYS A 268 -10.28 17.17 16.26
CA LYS A 268 -10.31 17.50 17.69
C LYS A 268 -11.71 17.45 18.33
N GLU A 269 -12.77 17.36 17.54
CA GLU A 269 -14.15 17.20 18.01
C GLU A 269 -14.59 15.75 17.83
N THR A 270 -14.23 14.91 18.80
CA THR A 270 -14.59 13.48 18.78
C THR A 270 -16.02 13.29 19.21
N VAL A 271 -16.92 12.97 18.28
CA VAL A 271 -18.24 12.40 18.58
C VAL A 271 -18.20 10.92 18.21
N SER A 272 -17.91 10.05 19.18
CA SER A 272 -17.96 8.60 18.94
C SER A 272 -19.33 8.05 19.28
N TYR A 273 -20.03 7.53 18.27
CA TYR A 273 -21.17 6.64 18.46
C TYR A 273 -20.68 5.20 18.32
N THR A 274 -20.21 4.62 19.41
CA THR A 274 -19.84 3.20 19.47
C THR A 274 -20.98 2.41 20.07
N HIS A 275 -21.64 1.57 19.28
CA HIS A 275 -22.46 0.48 19.79
C HIS A 275 -21.57 -0.76 19.87
N LEU A 276 -20.95 -0.95 21.04
CA LEU A 276 -20.21 -2.18 21.36
C LEU A 276 -21.20 -3.27 21.71
N ARG A 277 -21.30 -4.32 20.91
CA ARG A 277 -21.89 -5.59 21.31
C ARG A 277 -20.77 -6.49 21.77
N ALA A 278 -20.47 -6.52 23.06
CA ALA A 278 -19.65 -7.54 23.66
C ALA A 278 -20.47 -8.84 23.74
N HIS A 279 -20.08 -9.88 23.01
CA HIS A 279 -20.53 -11.23 23.28
C HIS A 279 -19.69 -11.74 24.47
N GLU A 280 -20.19 -11.57 25.69
CA GLU A 280 -19.70 -12.32 26.82
C GLU A 280 -20.10 -13.78 26.63
N THR A 281 -19.16 -14.64 26.29
CA THR A 281 -19.30 -16.07 26.56
C THR A 281 -19.04 -16.27 28.04
N LEU A 282 -20.09 -16.26 28.84
CA LEU A 282 -20.09 -16.88 30.15
C LEU A 282 -19.77 -18.36 29.93
N SER A 283 -18.53 -18.78 30.11
CA SER A 283 -18.21 -20.16 30.39
C SER A 283 -18.47 -20.36 31.89
N ASP A 284 -19.59 -20.95 32.19
CA ASP A 284 -19.92 -21.46 33.49
C ASP A 284 -18.84 -22.40 34.04
N LEU A 285 -18.46 -22.16 35.27
CA LEU A 285 -17.96 -23.03 36.33
C LEU A 285 -17.51 -24.44 35.97
#